data_2cf73e28e2890026ade40aa0daf489cb
#
_entry.id   2cf73e28e2890026ade40aa0daf489cb
#
_cell.length_a   1.000
_cell.length_b   1.000
_cell.length_c   1.000
_cell.angle_alpha   90.00
_cell.angle_beta   90.00
_cell.angle_gamma   90.00
#
_symmetry.space_group_name_H-M   'P 1'
#
loop_
_entity.id
_entity.type
_entity.pdbx_description
1 polymer ?
#
loop_
_entity_poly.entity_id
_entity_poly.type
_entity_poly.pdbx_seq_one_letter_code
_entity_poly.pdbx_strand_id
1 'polypeptide(L)'
;MNKMEDLIEWLKGVAKEHNITVLTESQWPSDWVPQSQIELRCVWYNPNWFPACERPLTLAHEIGHILSGDEVSLSCNYCSVNEKAESDGDLIAIMLLLDYCRTHDITFETKQQLIEAFRIPISMTENVDRATNFTLFAMRKKYRELAISSTGVFI
;
A
#
# COMPACT_ATOMS: atom_id res chain seq x y z
N MET A 1 0.49 1.93 22.25
CA MET A 1 0.68 1.19 20.97
C MET A 1 1.87 1.80 20.26
N ASN A 2 2.77 1.00 19.74
CA ASN A 2 3.90 1.55 18.99
C ASN A 2 3.47 1.91 17.54
N LYS A 3 4.28 2.72 16.86
CA LYS A 3 3.95 3.20 15.50
C LYS A 3 3.75 2.08 14.48
N MET A 4 4.43 0.97 14.65
CA MET A 4 4.29 -0.19 13.76
C MET A 4 2.95 -0.89 14.00
N GLU A 5 2.54 -1.05 15.24
CA GLU A 5 1.24 -1.64 15.59
C GLU A 5 0.09 -0.75 15.12
N ASP A 6 0.22 0.57 15.27
CA ASP A 6 -0.76 1.54 14.74
C ASP A 6 -0.93 1.39 13.22
N LEU A 7 0.17 1.25 12.48
CA LEU A 7 0.13 1.05 11.03
C LEU A 7 -0.52 -0.28 10.67
N ILE A 8 -0.19 -1.36 11.37
CA ILE A 8 -0.82 -2.68 11.16
C ILE A 8 -2.33 -2.60 11.38
N GLU A 9 -2.78 -1.98 12.47
CA GLU A 9 -4.21 -1.83 12.76
C GLU A 9 -4.91 -0.92 11.73
N TRP A 10 -4.24 0.13 11.29
CA TRP A 10 -4.76 0.99 10.21
C TRP A 10 -4.93 0.22 8.89
N LEU A 11 -3.95 -0.60 8.50
CA LEU A 11 -4.02 -1.46 7.32
C LEU A 11 -5.17 -2.48 7.41
N LYS A 12 -5.38 -3.09 8.57
CA LYS A 12 -6.53 -3.96 8.81
C LYS A 12 -7.86 -3.21 8.67
N GLY A 13 -7.91 -1.96 9.13
CA GLY A 13 -9.06 -1.08 8.95
C GLY A 13 -9.38 -0.80 7.49
N VAL A 14 -8.35 -0.47 6.69
CA VAL A 14 -8.50 -0.28 5.23
C VAL A 14 -9.00 -1.56 4.57
N ALA A 15 -8.41 -2.71 4.91
CA ALA A 15 -8.87 -3.99 4.40
C ALA A 15 -10.36 -4.22 4.67
N LYS A 16 -10.81 -3.96 5.88
CA LYS A 16 -12.22 -4.08 6.27
C LYS A 16 -13.14 -3.17 5.46
N GLU A 17 -12.74 -1.93 5.22
CA GLU A 17 -13.49 -0.98 4.38
C GLU A 17 -13.67 -1.47 2.95
N HIS A 18 -12.73 -2.26 2.45
CA HIS A 18 -12.75 -2.87 1.11
C HIS A 18 -13.27 -4.31 1.09
N ASN A 19 -13.94 -4.76 2.16
CA ASN A 19 -14.46 -6.13 2.30
C ASN A 19 -13.38 -7.21 2.17
N ILE A 20 -12.20 -6.94 2.71
CA ILE A 20 -11.10 -7.89 2.80
C ILE A 20 -10.99 -8.39 4.23
N THR A 21 -11.01 -9.70 4.41
CA THR A 21 -10.85 -10.35 5.71
C THR A 21 -9.36 -10.58 5.97
N VAL A 22 -8.85 -10.03 7.07
CA VAL A 22 -7.48 -10.30 7.53
C VAL A 22 -7.53 -11.30 8.68
N LEU A 23 -6.96 -12.47 8.46
CA LEU A 23 -6.83 -13.52 9.47
C LEU A 23 -5.43 -13.46 10.08
N THR A 24 -5.36 -13.23 11.37
CA THR A 24 -4.10 -13.20 12.11
C THR A 24 -3.76 -14.60 12.60
N GLU A 25 -2.66 -15.14 12.08
CA GLU A 25 -2.21 -16.52 12.36
C GLU A 25 -1.10 -16.52 13.40
N SER A 26 -1.49 -16.41 14.66
CA SER A 26 -0.57 -16.27 15.80
C SER A 26 0.32 -17.51 16.08
N GLN A 27 -0.04 -18.65 15.49
CA GLN A 27 0.71 -19.91 15.64
C GLN A 27 1.69 -20.17 14.50
N TRP A 28 1.74 -19.33 13.48
CA TRP A 28 2.66 -19.52 12.37
C TRP A 28 4.12 -19.29 12.78
N PRO A 29 5.04 -20.11 12.24
CA PRO A 29 6.47 -19.84 12.39
C PRO A 29 6.88 -18.50 11.79
N SER A 30 7.98 -17.94 12.28
CA SER A 30 8.49 -16.62 11.88
C SER A 30 8.93 -16.50 10.40
N ASP A 31 9.10 -17.61 9.71
CA ASP A 31 9.51 -17.70 8.31
C ASP A 31 8.37 -18.05 7.34
N TRP A 32 7.15 -18.17 7.85
CA TRP A 32 6.00 -18.40 6.97
C TRP A 32 5.50 -17.09 6.39
N VAL A 33 5.57 -17.02 5.06
CA VAL A 33 5.20 -15.84 4.29
C VAL A 33 3.71 -15.56 4.41
N PRO A 34 3.29 -14.31 4.70
CA PRO A 34 1.91 -13.89 4.56
C PRO A 34 1.37 -14.20 3.17
N GLN A 35 0.07 -14.47 3.06
CA GLN A 35 -0.57 -14.90 1.82
C GLN A 35 -1.91 -14.22 1.62
N SER A 36 -2.29 -14.06 0.35
CA SER A 36 -3.62 -13.58 -0.03
C SER A 36 -4.31 -14.57 -0.96
N GLN A 37 -5.62 -14.63 -0.86
CA GLN A 37 -6.47 -15.36 -1.78
C GLN A 37 -7.53 -14.41 -2.33
N ILE A 38 -7.39 -14.06 -3.61
CA ILE A 38 -8.16 -13.00 -4.25
C ILE A 38 -9.65 -13.36 -4.30
N GLU A 39 -9.97 -14.60 -4.68
CA GLU A 39 -11.36 -15.08 -4.83
C GLU A 39 -12.14 -15.04 -3.51
N LEU A 40 -11.46 -15.31 -2.40
CA LEU A 40 -12.07 -15.27 -1.06
C LEU A 40 -11.93 -13.88 -0.40
N ARG A 41 -11.21 -12.96 -1.01
CA ARG A 41 -10.88 -11.66 -0.43
C ARG A 41 -10.34 -11.80 0.99
N CYS A 42 -9.34 -12.67 1.15
CA CYS A 42 -8.79 -13.05 2.43
C CYS A 42 -7.27 -12.91 2.42
N VAL A 43 -6.73 -12.36 3.50
CA VAL A 43 -5.29 -12.25 3.76
C VAL A 43 -4.96 -12.99 5.05
N TRP A 44 -3.99 -13.89 4.98
CA TRP A 44 -3.40 -14.52 6.17
C TRP A 44 -2.18 -13.71 6.58
N TYR A 45 -2.29 -13.04 7.71
CA TYR A 45 -1.25 -12.21 8.28
C TYR A 45 -0.48 -12.98 9.34
N ASN A 46 0.86 -12.98 9.22
CA ASN A 46 1.75 -13.61 10.18
C ASN A 46 2.33 -12.57 11.16
N PRO A 47 1.82 -12.49 12.41
CA PRO A 47 2.32 -11.54 13.40
C PRO A 47 3.73 -11.91 13.91
N ASN A 48 4.20 -13.13 13.61
CA ASN A 48 5.52 -13.63 13.99
C ASN A 48 6.57 -13.45 12.89
N TRP A 49 6.18 -12.92 11.71
CA TRP A 49 7.11 -12.70 10.61
C TRP A 49 8.37 -11.97 11.08
N PHE A 50 9.53 -12.51 10.72
CA PHE A 50 10.82 -11.91 11.04
C PHE A 50 11.58 -11.53 9.76
N PRO A 51 12.17 -10.33 9.69
CA PRO A 51 12.23 -9.31 10.74
C PRO A 51 10.91 -8.53 10.93
N ALA A 52 10.65 -8.13 12.17
CA ALA A 52 9.39 -7.47 12.55
C ALA A 52 9.13 -6.16 11.77
N CYS A 53 10.20 -5.44 11.42
CA CYS A 53 10.11 -4.17 10.69
C CYS A 53 9.52 -4.32 9.26
N GLU A 54 9.47 -5.52 8.71
CA GLU A 54 8.87 -5.81 7.41
C GLU A 54 7.38 -6.11 7.47
N ARG A 55 6.80 -6.34 8.65
CA ARG A 55 5.40 -6.74 8.81
C ARG A 55 4.40 -5.77 8.16
N PRO A 56 4.54 -4.44 8.30
CA PRO A 56 3.60 -3.52 7.65
C PRO A 56 3.63 -3.63 6.11
N LEU A 57 4.81 -3.69 5.51
CA LEU A 57 4.94 -3.79 4.07
C LEU A 57 4.40 -5.12 3.55
N THR A 58 4.68 -6.23 4.23
CA THR A 58 4.16 -7.56 3.82
C THR A 58 2.64 -7.62 3.89
N LEU A 59 2.03 -7.08 4.95
CA LEU A 59 0.56 -6.98 5.04
C LEU A 59 -0.02 -6.09 3.95
N ALA A 60 0.56 -4.92 3.73
CA ALA A 60 0.12 -3.99 2.68
C ALA A 60 0.23 -4.61 1.28
N HIS A 61 1.27 -5.41 1.02
CA HIS A 61 1.47 -6.13 -0.24
C HIS A 61 0.34 -7.15 -0.49
N GLU A 62 -0.01 -7.95 0.50
CA GLU A 62 -1.09 -8.93 0.37
C GLU A 62 -2.48 -8.28 0.19
N ILE A 63 -2.74 -7.18 0.90
CA ILE A 63 -3.93 -6.36 0.66
C ILE A 63 -3.91 -5.80 -0.77
N GLY A 64 -2.74 -5.35 -1.23
CA GLY A 64 -2.51 -4.82 -2.56
C GLY A 64 -2.87 -5.81 -3.67
N HIS A 65 -2.56 -7.09 -3.51
CA HIS A 65 -2.95 -8.14 -4.45
C HIS A 65 -4.47 -8.22 -4.66
N ILE A 66 -5.23 -8.08 -3.60
CA ILE A 66 -6.70 -8.13 -3.68
C ILE A 66 -7.24 -6.84 -4.29
N LEU A 67 -6.75 -5.68 -3.86
CA LEU A 67 -7.18 -4.38 -4.38
C LEU A 67 -6.82 -4.20 -5.86
N SER A 68 -5.70 -4.72 -6.32
CA SER A 68 -5.32 -4.65 -7.74
C SER A 68 -6.26 -5.43 -8.64
N GLY A 69 -6.90 -6.48 -8.13
CA GLY A 69 -7.94 -7.23 -8.81
C GLY A 69 -9.26 -6.46 -8.98
N ASP A 70 -9.53 -5.48 -8.11
CA ASP A 70 -10.75 -4.66 -8.14
C ASP A 70 -10.63 -3.50 -9.15
N GLU A 71 -9.43 -3.02 -9.44
CA GLU A 71 -9.19 -1.91 -10.33
C GLU A 71 -8.90 -2.39 -11.76
N VAL A 72 -9.70 -1.92 -12.71
CA VAL A 72 -9.46 -2.15 -14.12
C VAL A 72 -8.26 -1.30 -14.54
N SER A 73 -7.15 -1.97 -14.77
CA SER A 73 -5.98 -1.47 -15.48
C SER A 73 -5.02 -0.52 -14.74
N LEU A 74 -4.15 -1.09 -13.95
CA LEU A 74 -2.76 -0.65 -13.91
C LEU A 74 -2.03 -1.41 -15.05
N SER A 75 -2.41 -1.14 -16.28
CA SER A 75 -1.97 -1.95 -17.42
C SER A 75 -0.50 -1.75 -17.75
N CYS A 76 0.31 -2.75 -17.45
CA CYS A 76 1.57 -2.97 -18.13
C CYS A 76 1.33 -4.10 -19.16
N ASN A 77 1.24 -3.78 -20.44
CA ASN A 77 0.99 -4.75 -21.51
C ASN A 77 2.18 -5.67 -21.81
N TYR A 78 3.29 -5.52 -21.11
CA TYR A 78 4.56 -6.20 -21.42
C TYR A 78 5.07 -7.14 -20.34
N CYS A 79 4.40 -7.22 -19.19
CA CYS A 79 4.78 -8.12 -18.10
C CYS A 79 4.00 -9.43 -18.18
N SER A 80 4.61 -10.54 -17.75
CA SER A 80 3.87 -11.77 -17.51
C SER A 80 2.76 -11.54 -16.48
N VAL A 81 1.72 -12.36 -16.51
CA VAL A 81 0.58 -12.20 -15.60
C VAL A 81 1.04 -12.19 -14.13
N ASN A 82 2.01 -13.03 -13.78
CA ASN A 82 2.53 -13.10 -12.41
C ASN A 82 3.40 -11.89 -12.05
N GLU A 83 4.28 -11.44 -12.94
CA GLU A 83 5.12 -10.26 -12.73
C GLU A 83 4.27 -9.00 -12.61
N LYS A 84 3.21 -8.90 -13.40
CA LYS A 84 2.24 -7.79 -13.31
C LYS A 84 1.52 -7.81 -11.96
N ALA A 85 1.04 -8.96 -11.50
CA ALA A 85 0.35 -9.09 -10.23
C ALA A 85 1.26 -8.70 -9.05
N GLU A 86 2.53 -9.13 -9.06
CA GLU A 86 3.50 -8.73 -8.03
C GLU A 86 3.78 -7.23 -8.07
N SER A 87 4.03 -6.67 -9.25
CA SER A 87 4.28 -5.23 -9.40
C SER A 87 3.07 -4.39 -9.00
N ASP A 88 1.85 -4.81 -9.31
CA ASP A 88 0.63 -4.12 -8.91
C ASP A 88 0.41 -4.20 -7.39
N GLY A 89 0.68 -5.35 -6.79
CA GLY A 89 0.66 -5.53 -5.33
C GLY A 89 1.66 -4.62 -4.63
N ASP A 90 2.88 -4.55 -5.13
CA ASP A 90 3.94 -3.67 -4.62
C ASP A 90 3.56 -2.19 -4.73
N LEU A 91 3.03 -1.78 -5.88
CA LEU A 91 2.60 -0.40 -6.11
C LEU A 91 1.50 0.00 -5.12
N ILE A 92 0.48 -0.81 -4.97
CA ILE A 92 -0.63 -0.53 -4.06
C ILE A 92 -0.16 -0.56 -2.61
N ALA A 93 0.73 -1.49 -2.25
CA ALA A 93 1.33 -1.51 -0.91
C ALA A 93 1.99 -0.16 -0.56
N ILE A 94 2.79 0.38 -1.46
CA ILE A 94 3.44 1.68 -1.26
C ILE A 94 2.41 2.80 -1.21
N MET A 95 1.39 2.78 -2.06
CA MET A 95 0.30 3.76 -2.03
C MET A 95 -0.45 3.75 -0.69
N LEU A 96 -0.69 2.57 -0.11
CA LEU A 96 -1.29 2.43 1.22
C LEU A 96 -0.41 3.03 2.32
N LEU A 97 0.90 2.80 2.27
CA LEU A 97 1.84 3.40 3.22
C LEU A 97 1.88 4.93 3.10
N LEU A 98 1.85 5.46 1.88
CA LEU A 98 1.76 6.91 1.65
C LEU A 98 0.44 7.50 2.13
N ASP A 99 -0.66 6.78 1.99
CA ASP A 99 -1.97 7.21 2.47
C ASP A 99 -2.01 7.23 4.01
N TYR A 100 -1.41 6.25 4.67
CA TYR A 100 -1.20 6.28 6.11
C TYR A 100 -0.39 7.52 6.54
N CYS A 101 0.71 7.81 5.87
CA CYS A 101 1.52 8.99 6.16
C CYS A 101 0.69 10.28 6.01
N ARG A 102 -0.07 10.39 4.95
CA ARG A 102 -0.93 11.56 4.69
C ARG A 102 -2.00 11.73 5.78
N THR A 103 -2.63 10.67 6.22
CA THR A 103 -3.68 10.71 7.25
C THR A 103 -3.15 10.96 8.67
N HIS A 104 -1.86 10.73 8.88
CA HIS A 104 -1.20 10.89 10.19
C HIS A 104 -0.20 12.05 10.22
N ASP A 105 -0.25 12.94 9.21
CA ASP A 105 0.64 14.10 9.10
C ASP A 105 2.14 13.74 9.17
N ILE A 106 2.48 12.57 8.60
CA ILE A 106 3.87 12.12 8.47
C ILE A 106 4.41 12.56 7.13
N THR A 107 5.51 13.31 7.13
CA THR A 107 6.16 13.80 5.92
C THR A 107 7.61 13.32 5.86
N PHE A 108 8.09 13.12 4.64
CA PHE A 108 9.49 12.80 4.35
C PHE A 108 10.05 13.85 3.38
N GLU A 109 11.26 14.30 3.65
CA GLU A 109 11.94 15.27 2.79
C GLU A 109 12.48 14.61 1.52
N THR A 110 12.85 13.34 1.62
CA THR A 110 13.42 12.57 0.51
C THR A 110 12.76 11.20 0.37
N LYS A 111 12.79 10.68 -0.85
CA LYS A 111 12.37 9.31 -1.16
C LYS A 111 13.16 8.28 -0.34
N GLN A 112 14.43 8.52 -0.12
CA GLN A 112 15.30 7.64 0.67
C GLN A 112 14.82 7.49 2.12
N GLN A 113 14.37 8.58 2.74
CA GLN A 113 13.80 8.55 4.09
C GLN A 113 12.53 7.68 4.16
N LEU A 114 11.67 7.77 3.16
CA LEU A 114 10.49 6.91 3.04
C LEU A 114 10.88 5.43 2.91
N ILE A 115 11.82 5.12 2.04
CA ILE A 115 12.33 3.76 1.82
C ILE A 115 12.89 3.16 3.11
N GLU A 116 13.68 3.93 3.84
CA GLU A 116 14.29 3.48 5.10
C GLU A 116 13.25 3.29 6.20
N ALA A 117 12.28 4.20 6.31
CA ALA A 117 11.25 4.16 7.34
C ALA A 117 10.38 2.90 7.26
N PHE A 118 10.05 2.46 6.06
CA PHE A 118 9.17 1.31 5.83
C PHE A 118 9.92 0.05 5.36
N ARG A 119 11.24 0.07 5.34
CA ARG A 119 12.08 -1.06 4.89
C ARG A 119 11.72 -1.55 3.50
N ILE A 120 11.47 -0.60 2.59
CA ILE A 120 11.12 -0.92 1.22
C ILE A 120 12.33 -1.51 0.48
N PRO A 121 12.23 -2.70 -0.11
CA PRO A 121 13.33 -3.31 -0.84
C PRO A 121 13.75 -2.51 -2.07
N ILE A 122 15.02 -2.61 -2.46
CA ILE A 122 15.56 -1.96 -3.66
C ILE A 122 14.77 -2.36 -4.92
N SER A 123 14.32 -3.61 -4.99
CA SER A 123 13.49 -4.11 -6.10
C SER A 123 12.18 -3.36 -6.30
N MET A 124 11.70 -2.63 -5.29
CA MET A 124 10.46 -1.85 -5.34
C MET A 124 10.69 -0.35 -5.60
N THR A 125 11.92 0.08 -5.88
CA THR A 125 12.24 1.52 -6.06
C THR A 125 11.45 2.16 -7.20
N GLU A 126 11.24 1.44 -8.31
CA GLU A 126 10.42 1.91 -9.43
C GLU A 126 8.96 2.11 -9.00
N ASN A 127 8.43 1.22 -8.17
CA ASN A 127 7.08 1.35 -7.63
C ASN A 127 6.96 2.54 -6.67
N VAL A 128 8.01 2.86 -5.91
CA VAL A 128 8.06 4.09 -5.10
C VAL A 128 7.95 5.32 -5.99
N ASP A 129 8.69 5.38 -7.08
CA ASP A 129 8.62 6.49 -8.04
C ASP A 129 7.23 6.62 -8.66
N ARG A 130 6.63 5.51 -9.07
CA ARG A 130 5.26 5.48 -9.62
C ARG A 130 4.21 5.95 -8.60
N ALA A 131 4.28 5.45 -7.37
CA ALA A 131 3.34 5.80 -6.31
C ALA A 131 3.43 7.28 -5.92
N THR A 132 4.63 7.83 -5.77
CA THR A 132 4.83 9.24 -5.43
C THR A 132 4.38 10.17 -6.55
N ASN A 133 4.65 9.85 -7.80
CA ASN A 133 4.17 10.62 -8.95
C ASN A 133 2.64 10.60 -9.06
N PHE A 134 2.01 9.46 -8.84
CA PHE A 134 0.55 9.33 -8.82
C PHE A 134 -0.08 10.18 -7.71
N THR A 135 0.47 10.13 -6.52
CA THR A 135 -0.01 10.90 -5.37
C THR A 135 0.08 12.41 -5.63
N LEU A 136 1.19 12.88 -6.20
CA LEU A 136 1.37 14.28 -6.59
C LEU A 136 0.35 14.71 -7.65
N PHE A 137 0.09 13.86 -8.63
CA PHE A 137 -0.90 14.13 -9.67
C PHE A 137 -2.32 14.24 -9.08
N ALA A 138 -2.71 13.32 -8.21
CA ALA A 138 -4.01 13.32 -7.55
C ALA A 138 -4.18 14.56 -6.65
N MET A 139 -3.14 14.96 -5.92
CA MET A 139 -3.14 16.18 -5.12
C MET A 139 -3.29 17.43 -5.98
N ARG A 140 -2.54 17.53 -7.07
CA ARG A 140 -2.64 18.67 -8.01
C ARG A 140 -4.05 18.79 -8.61
N LYS A 141 -4.68 17.67 -8.96
CA LYS A 141 -6.06 17.65 -9.44
C LYS A 141 -7.03 18.19 -8.39
N LYS A 142 -6.91 17.69 -7.14
CA LYS A 142 -7.73 18.13 -6.02
C LYS A 142 -7.58 19.64 -5.74
N TYR A 143 -6.36 20.15 -5.76
CA TYR A 143 -6.10 21.59 -5.57
C TYR A 143 -6.70 22.43 -6.69
N ARG A 144 -6.67 21.98 -7.94
CA ARG A 144 -7.33 22.66 -9.05
C ARG A 144 -8.85 22.73 -8.85
N GLU A 145 -9.47 21.63 -8.46
CA GLU A 145 -10.92 21.56 -8.19
C GLU A 145 -11.32 22.49 -7.04
N LEU A 146 -10.53 22.56 -5.96
CA LEU A 146 -10.76 23.47 -4.84
C LEU A 146 -10.59 24.96 -5.26
N ALA A 147 -9.57 25.26 -6.06
CA ALA A 147 -9.35 26.61 -6.58
C ALA A 147 -10.50 27.08 -7.48
N ILE A 148 -11.03 26.20 -8.33
CA ILE A 148 -12.18 26.47 -9.19
C ILE A 148 -13.44 26.73 -8.34
N SER A 149 -13.69 25.91 -7.32
CA SER A 149 -14.87 26.07 -6.46
C SER A 149 -14.81 27.32 -5.58
N SER A 150 -13.63 27.80 -5.20
CA SER A 150 -13.44 28.99 -4.36
C SER A 150 -13.50 30.31 -5.16
N THR A 151 -13.17 30.29 -6.43
CA THR A 151 -13.16 31.52 -7.29
C THR A 151 -14.40 31.66 -8.14
N GLY A 152 -15.21 30.62 -8.30
CA GLY A 152 -16.41 30.65 -9.16
C GLY A 152 -16.10 30.88 -10.65
N VAL A 153 -14.84 30.81 -11.04
CA VAL A 153 -14.39 31.01 -12.41
C VAL A 153 -13.96 29.65 -13.01
N PHE A 154 -14.65 29.25 -14.05
CA PHE A 154 -14.22 28.16 -14.91
C PHE A 154 -13.04 28.66 -15.78
N ILE A 155 -11.87 28.18 -15.49
CA ILE A 155 -10.73 28.37 -16.36
C ILE A 155 -10.40 27.05 -17.03
#